data_ec4699adac1e03333764de3efcb8c51a
#
_entry.id   ec4699adac1e03333764de3efcb8c51a
#
_cell.length_a   1.000
_cell.length_b   1.000
_cell.length_c   1.000
_cell.angle_alpha   90.00
_cell.angle_beta   90.00
_cell.angle_gamma   90.00
#
_symmetry.space_group_name_H-M   'P 1'
#
loop_
_entity.id
_entity.type
_entity.pdbx_description
1 polymer ?
#
loop_
_entity_poly.entity_id
_entity_poly.type
_entity_poly.pdbx_seq_one_letter_code
_entity_poly.pdbx_strand_id
1 'polypeptide(L)'
;DEGQDDGAMELAESQANVLVTRTFSKIHGLAAERIGWGYAHADIIGAMNRIRLPFNVTTAGQQAAVAALASNDFVAMSRAHNAKWRQWLTEEMGGLGNHGLRVVRSHTNFLLVLFEGKVTAEQANAALLDKGYAVRWLPGQGLVNGLRITIGTEEETRGVATALREILEAAG
;
A
#
# COMPACT_ATOMS: atom_id res chain seq x y z
N ASP A 1 -9.68 6.54 -2.65
CA ASP A 1 -10.37 6.88 -3.90
C ASP A 1 -11.06 8.24 -3.76
N GLU A 2 -11.14 9.01 -4.84
CA GLU A 2 -11.74 10.34 -4.82
C GLU A 2 -13.21 10.31 -4.44
N GLY A 3 -13.61 11.23 -3.56
CA GLY A 3 -15.01 11.54 -3.28
C GLY A 3 -15.72 10.60 -2.31
N GLN A 4 -15.04 9.70 -1.65
CA GLN A 4 -15.63 8.93 -0.54
C GLN A 4 -15.10 9.45 0.79
N ASP A 5 -15.96 10.13 1.52
CA ASP A 5 -15.80 10.29 2.97
C ASP A 5 -15.99 8.90 3.60
N ASP A 6 -14.99 8.44 4.33
CA ASP A 6 -15.07 7.16 5.05
C ASP A 6 -15.81 7.26 6.40
N GLY A 7 -16.37 8.44 6.72
CA GLY A 7 -17.05 8.72 7.98
C GLY A 7 -16.18 8.67 9.22
N ALA A 8 -14.87 8.49 9.06
CA ALA A 8 -13.97 8.26 10.19
C ALA A 8 -13.86 9.48 11.10
N MET A 9 -13.85 10.69 10.55
CA MET A 9 -13.79 11.92 11.34
C MET A 9 -15.10 12.14 12.12
N GLU A 10 -16.26 11.96 11.48
CA GLU A 10 -17.56 12.05 12.13
C GLU A 10 -17.69 11.04 13.29
N LEU A 11 -17.22 9.82 13.09
CA LEU A 11 -17.15 8.82 14.16
C LEU A 11 -16.26 9.27 15.31
N ALA A 12 -15.08 9.84 15.04
CA ALA A 12 -14.16 10.30 16.08
C ALA A 12 -14.69 11.54 16.83
N GLU A 13 -15.54 12.35 16.19
CA GLU A 13 -16.23 13.48 16.84
C GLU A 13 -17.39 13.03 17.73
N SER A 14 -18.11 11.98 17.31
CA SER A 14 -19.30 11.48 18.03
C SER A 14 -19.00 10.39 19.06
N GLN A 15 -17.87 9.71 18.96
CA GLN A 15 -17.54 8.55 19.80
C GLN A 15 -16.19 8.75 20.54
N ALA A 16 -16.22 8.77 21.86
CA ALA A 16 -15.04 8.99 22.69
C ALA A 16 -13.97 7.86 22.60
N ASN A 17 -14.32 6.69 22.09
CA ASN A 17 -13.44 5.52 21.96
C ASN A 17 -12.90 5.32 20.54
N VAL A 18 -13.04 6.30 19.64
CA VAL A 18 -12.55 6.24 18.27
C VAL A 18 -11.27 7.06 18.12
N LEU A 19 -10.25 6.47 17.52
CA LEU A 19 -9.01 7.11 17.10
C LEU A 19 -8.88 7.00 15.57
N VAL A 20 -8.84 8.12 14.88
CA VAL A 20 -8.49 8.21 13.45
C VAL A 20 -7.01 8.49 13.33
N THR A 21 -6.32 7.70 12.49
CA THR A 21 -4.91 7.94 12.17
C THR A 21 -4.74 8.13 10.66
N ARG A 22 -3.82 9.02 10.28
CA ARG A 22 -3.43 9.24 8.89
C ARG A 22 -1.90 9.32 8.79
N THR A 23 -1.38 8.99 7.63
CA THR A 23 0.07 8.96 7.39
C THR A 23 0.46 9.82 6.19
N PHE A 24 1.63 10.42 6.25
CA PHE A 24 2.27 11.06 5.11
C PHE A 24 3.14 10.08 4.28
N SER A 25 3.22 8.82 4.70
CA SER A 25 4.11 7.82 4.09
C SER A 25 3.70 7.34 2.70
N LYS A 26 2.47 7.61 2.24
CA LYS A 26 1.93 7.08 0.97
C LYS A 26 1.73 8.21 -0.03
N ILE A 27 0.52 8.74 -0.14
CA ILE A 27 0.12 9.74 -1.13
C ILE A 27 1.00 11.01 -1.12
N HIS A 28 1.56 11.37 0.02
CA HIS A 28 2.43 12.53 0.18
C HIS A 28 3.92 12.22 -0.03
N GLY A 29 4.31 10.98 -0.29
CA GLY A 29 5.69 10.59 -0.61
C GLY A 29 6.69 10.64 0.55
N LEU A 30 6.25 10.85 1.81
CA LEU A 30 7.12 11.09 2.96
C LEU A 30 7.33 9.83 3.83
N ALA A 31 7.51 8.65 3.21
CA ALA A 31 7.66 7.39 3.94
C ALA A 31 8.90 7.37 4.86
N ALA A 32 9.99 8.00 4.45
CA ALA A 32 11.24 8.07 5.20
C ALA A 32 11.15 8.97 6.46
N GLU A 33 10.29 9.99 6.42
CA GLU A 33 10.15 10.96 7.50
C GLU A 33 9.42 10.42 8.75
N ARG A 34 8.78 9.26 8.64
CA ARG A 34 8.05 8.59 9.74
C ARG A 34 7.02 9.49 10.40
N ILE A 35 6.28 10.29 9.62
CA ILE A 35 5.32 11.27 10.11
C ILE A 35 3.88 10.89 9.76
N GLY A 36 2.98 11.18 10.66
CA GLY A 36 1.54 11.05 10.55
C GLY A 36 0.86 11.86 11.63
N TRP A 37 -0.45 11.78 11.69
CA TRP A 37 -1.24 12.43 12.73
C TRP A 37 -2.38 11.52 13.22
N GLY A 38 -2.86 11.80 14.42
CA GLY A 38 -4.02 11.14 15.00
C GLY A 38 -5.02 12.17 15.54
N TYR A 39 -6.31 11.83 15.41
CA TYR A 39 -7.42 12.62 15.93
C TYR A 39 -8.33 11.73 16.76
N ALA A 40 -8.61 12.11 18.00
CA ALA A 40 -9.46 11.38 18.93
C ALA A 40 -9.92 12.27 20.08
N HIS A 41 -10.78 11.73 20.96
CA HIS A 41 -11.11 12.37 22.23
C HIS A 41 -9.85 12.69 23.07
N ALA A 42 -9.89 13.77 23.82
CA ALA A 42 -8.74 14.28 24.59
C ALA A 42 -8.11 13.24 25.53
N ASP A 43 -8.89 12.33 26.10
CA ASP A 43 -8.39 11.28 26.99
C ASP A 43 -7.49 10.26 26.26
N ILE A 44 -7.86 9.89 25.02
CA ILE A 44 -7.04 9.02 24.16
C ILE A 44 -5.74 9.73 23.79
N ILE A 45 -5.82 10.98 23.31
CA ILE A 45 -4.64 11.79 22.97
C ILE A 45 -3.75 12.00 24.20
N GLY A 46 -4.33 12.24 25.37
CA GLY A 46 -3.60 12.34 26.64
C GLY A 46 -2.85 11.05 26.98
N ALA A 47 -3.48 9.89 26.79
CA ALA A 47 -2.84 8.58 27.00
C ALA A 47 -1.67 8.36 26.02
N MET A 48 -1.87 8.66 24.73
CA MET A 48 -0.82 8.59 23.70
C MET A 48 0.36 9.50 24.01
N ASN A 49 0.11 10.73 24.47
CA ASN A 49 1.15 11.68 24.82
C ASN A 49 2.01 11.23 26.02
N ARG A 50 1.46 10.42 26.94
CA ARG A 50 2.24 9.86 28.07
C ARG A 50 3.25 8.79 27.67
N ILE A 51 2.98 8.07 26.57
CA ILE A 51 3.85 6.98 26.08
C ILE A 51 4.69 7.35 24.86
N ARG A 52 4.39 8.50 24.26
CA ARG A 52 5.13 9.01 23.10
C ARG A 52 6.55 9.37 23.50
N LEU A 53 7.54 8.93 22.71
CA LEU A 53 8.93 9.32 22.90
C LEU A 53 9.10 10.83 22.68
N PRO A 54 9.95 11.50 23.47
CA PRO A 54 10.29 12.89 23.23
C PRO A 54 10.99 13.01 21.86
N PHE A 55 10.75 14.14 21.18
CA PHE A 55 11.35 14.43 19.87
C PHE A 55 11.08 13.35 18.79
N ASN A 56 9.95 12.65 18.89
CA ASN A 56 9.58 11.56 17.96
C ASN A 56 9.31 12.02 16.52
N VAL A 57 9.17 13.32 16.27
CA VAL A 57 9.05 13.94 14.95
C VAL A 57 10.14 14.97 14.77
N THR A 58 10.95 14.82 13.70
CA THR A 58 12.04 15.74 13.40
C THR A 58 11.51 17.09 12.89
N THR A 59 12.28 18.16 13.04
CA THR A 59 11.93 19.48 12.46
C THR A 59 11.80 19.39 10.95
N ALA A 60 12.69 18.66 10.28
CA ALA A 60 12.63 18.43 8.83
C ALA A 60 11.34 17.72 8.44
N GLY A 61 10.95 16.64 9.14
CA GLY A 61 9.70 15.93 8.90
C GLY A 61 8.46 16.80 9.08
N GLN A 62 8.45 17.68 10.10
CA GLN A 62 7.34 18.62 10.30
C GLN A 62 7.23 19.63 9.14
N GLN A 63 8.35 20.22 8.73
CA GLN A 63 8.38 21.15 7.60
C GLN A 63 7.98 20.48 6.30
N ALA A 64 8.46 19.26 6.06
CA ALA A 64 8.09 18.47 4.90
C ALA A 64 6.59 18.15 4.88
N ALA A 65 6.00 17.79 6.02
CA ALA A 65 4.57 17.52 6.12
C ALA A 65 3.71 18.77 5.82
N VAL A 66 4.11 19.95 6.34
CA VAL A 66 3.42 21.21 6.05
C VAL A 66 3.50 21.54 4.56
N ALA A 67 4.68 21.40 3.95
CA ALA A 67 4.87 21.61 2.51
C ALA A 67 4.04 20.62 1.67
N ALA A 68 3.99 19.35 2.10
CA ALA A 68 3.22 18.31 1.40
C ALA A 68 1.70 18.57 1.42
N LEU A 69 1.17 19.15 2.48
CA LEU A 69 -0.25 19.54 2.55
C LEU A 69 -0.60 20.67 1.57
N ALA A 70 0.37 21.50 1.20
CA ALA A 70 0.19 22.56 0.19
C ALA A 70 0.41 22.06 -1.26
N SER A 71 0.93 20.84 -1.44
CA SER A 71 1.31 20.30 -2.75
C SER A 71 0.16 19.51 -3.40
N ASN A 72 -0.95 20.18 -3.69
CA ASN A 72 -2.15 19.55 -4.28
C ASN A 72 -1.88 18.89 -5.64
N ASP A 73 -1.03 19.50 -6.48
CA ASP A 73 -0.68 18.95 -7.79
C ASP A 73 0.07 17.62 -7.67
N PHE A 74 0.97 17.50 -6.69
CA PHE A 74 1.66 16.25 -6.41
C PHE A 74 0.68 15.14 -5.96
N VAL A 75 -0.26 15.48 -5.10
CA VAL A 75 -1.30 14.54 -4.63
C VAL A 75 -2.17 14.09 -5.80
N ALA A 76 -2.61 15.00 -6.65
CA ALA A 76 -3.42 14.69 -7.84
C ALA A 76 -2.65 13.80 -8.83
N MET A 77 -1.40 14.13 -9.12
CA MET A 77 -0.52 13.33 -9.97
C MET A 77 -0.32 11.91 -9.42
N SER A 78 0.03 11.79 -8.13
CA SER A 78 0.26 10.50 -7.47
C SER A 78 -0.99 9.62 -7.47
N ARG A 79 -2.16 10.22 -7.25
CA ARG A 79 -3.46 9.54 -7.27
C ARG A 79 -3.80 9.03 -8.66
N ALA A 80 -3.66 9.87 -9.68
CA ALA A 80 -3.91 9.50 -11.08
C ALA A 80 -2.97 8.37 -11.54
N HIS A 81 -1.67 8.47 -11.22
CA HIS A 81 -0.68 7.45 -11.50
C HIS A 81 -1.07 6.10 -10.85
N ASN A 82 -1.35 6.12 -9.55
CA ASN A 82 -1.72 4.91 -8.82
C ASN A 82 -3.00 4.27 -9.36
N ALA A 83 -4.03 5.06 -9.66
CA ALA A 83 -5.29 4.56 -10.20
C ALA A 83 -5.07 3.87 -11.56
N LYS A 84 -4.35 4.53 -12.49
CA LYS A 84 -4.01 4.01 -13.82
C LYS A 84 -3.27 2.67 -13.72
N TRP A 85 -2.19 2.62 -12.96
CA TRP A 85 -1.32 1.45 -12.93
C TRP A 85 -1.87 0.33 -12.05
N ARG A 86 -2.65 0.64 -11.03
CA ARG A 86 -3.42 -0.36 -10.27
C ARG A 86 -4.43 -1.07 -11.16
N GLN A 87 -5.19 -0.31 -11.96
CA GLN A 87 -6.15 -0.88 -12.89
C GLN A 87 -5.43 -1.77 -13.93
N TRP A 88 -4.41 -1.24 -14.59
CA TRP A 88 -3.64 -1.98 -15.58
C TRP A 88 -3.06 -3.28 -15.02
N LEU A 89 -2.41 -3.22 -13.85
CA LEU A 89 -1.84 -4.41 -13.23
C LEU A 89 -2.92 -5.41 -12.79
N THR A 90 -4.09 -4.93 -12.35
CA THR A 90 -5.23 -5.81 -12.03
C THR A 90 -5.70 -6.60 -13.24
N GLU A 91 -5.79 -5.96 -14.41
CA GLU A 91 -6.19 -6.58 -15.67
C GLU A 91 -5.15 -7.60 -16.14
N GLU A 92 -3.85 -7.23 -16.12
CA GLU A 92 -2.75 -8.14 -16.47
C GLU A 92 -2.69 -9.39 -15.59
N MET A 93 -2.79 -9.21 -14.28
CA MET A 93 -2.81 -10.33 -13.33
C MET A 93 -4.09 -11.17 -13.45
N GLY A 94 -5.22 -10.52 -13.72
CA GLY A 94 -6.50 -11.21 -13.97
C GLY A 94 -6.45 -12.12 -15.19
N GLY A 95 -5.70 -11.72 -16.24
CA GLY A 95 -5.44 -12.54 -17.43
C GLY A 95 -4.67 -13.83 -17.16
N LEU A 96 -4.04 -13.98 -16.00
CA LEU A 96 -3.30 -15.19 -15.59
C LEU A 96 -4.14 -16.16 -14.74
N GLY A 97 -5.46 -15.99 -14.72
CA GLY A 97 -6.36 -16.84 -13.95
C GLY A 97 -6.31 -18.33 -14.35
N ASN A 98 -6.02 -18.63 -15.62
CA ASN A 98 -5.81 -20.00 -16.11
C ASN A 98 -4.58 -20.69 -15.50
N HIS A 99 -3.62 -19.94 -14.97
CA HIS A 99 -2.47 -20.44 -14.21
C HIS A 99 -2.74 -20.51 -12.71
N GLY A 100 -3.99 -20.27 -12.26
CA GLY A 100 -4.39 -20.29 -10.86
C GLY A 100 -4.03 -19.02 -10.09
N LEU A 101 -3.91 -17.89 -10.77
CA LEU A 101 -3.72 -16.59 -10.12
C LEU A 101 -5.08 -15.91 -9.89
N ARG A 102 -5.33 -15.45 -8.67
CA ARG A 102 -6.53 -14.69 -8.32
C ARG A 102 -6.17 -13.33 -7.71
N VAL A 103 -6.71 -12.27 -8.29
CA VAL A 103 -6.50 -10.90 -7.82
C VAL A 103 -7.58 -10.51 -6.83
N VAL A 104 -7.19 -9.98 -5.68
CA VAL A 104 -8.10 -9.40 -4.72
C VAL A 104 -8.33 -7.93 -5.08
N ARG A 105 -9.60 -7.48 -5.11
CA ARG A 105 -9.95 -6.09 -5.40
C ARG A 105 -9.21 -5.14 -4.45
N SER A 106 -8.58 -4.11 -5.01
CA SER A 106 -7.77 -3.15 -4.27
C SER A 106 -8.21 -1.71 -4.53
N HIS A 107 -8.21 -0.91 -3.46
CA HIS A 107 -8.35 0.54 -3.47
C HIS A 107 -7.09 1.24 -2.93
N THR A 108 -5.98 0.50 -2.82
CA THR A 108 -4.73 0.96 -2.21
C THR A 108 -3.63 1.16 -3.27
N ASN A 109 -2.40 1.34 -2.83
CA ASN A 109 -1.23 1.45 -3.69
C ASN A 109 -0.53 0.09 -3.92
N PHE A 110 -1.26 -1.01 -3.77
CA PHE A 110 -0.76 -2.36 -4.02
C PHE A 110 -1.89 -3.29 -4.44
N LEU A 111 -1.56 -4.41 -5.05
CA LEU A 111 -2.44 -5.56 -5.24
C LEU A 111 -2.05 -6.69 -4.28
N LEU A 112 -3.05 -7.45 -3.87
CA LEU A 112 -2.87 -8.78 -3.29
C LEU A 112 -3.26 -9.80 -4.36
N VAL A 113 -2.31 -10.66 -4.73
CA VAL A 113 -2.53 -11.78 -5.64
C VAL A 113 -2.40 -13.09 -4.88
N LEU A 114 -3.33 -14.01 -5.11
CA LEU A 114 -3.37 -15.32 -4.46
C LEU A 114 -3.03 -16.40 -5.49
N PHE A 115 -2.18 -17.32 -5.09
CA PHE A 115 -1.69 -18.44 -5.90
C PHE A 115 -2.48 -19.70 -5.53
N GLU A 116 -3.28 -20.18 -6.45
CA GLU A 116 -4.19 -21.33 -6.31
C GLU A 116 -3.88 -22.41 -7.37
N GLY A 117 -2.77 -22.25 -8.10
CA GLY A 117 -2.31 -23.12 -9.16
C GLY A 117 -1.07 -23.95 -8.82
N LYS A 118 -0.30 -24.32 -9.86
CA LYS A 118 0.92 -25.14 -9.71
C LYS A 118 2.06 -24.40 -9.03
N VAL A 119 2.22 -23.10 -9.31
CA VAL A 119 3.25 -22.26 -8.70
C VAL A 119 2.75 -21.74 -7.37
N THR A 120 3.54 -21.89 -6.31
CA THR A 120 3.21 -21.32 -5.01
C THR A 120 3.65 -19.85 -4.91
N ALA A 121 3.05 -19.09 -3.97
CA ALA A 121 3.48 -17.71 -3.71
C ALA A 121 4.94 -17.62 -3.26
N GLU A 122 5.44 -18.61 -2.52
CA GLU A 122 6.84 -18.70 -2.11
C GLU A 122 7.78 -18.86 -3.31
N GLN A 123 7.46 -19.79 -4.23
CA GLN A 123 8.24 -20.01 -5.45
C GLN A 123 8.23 -18.76 -6.34
N ALA A 124 7.06 -18.13 -6.52
CA ALA A 124 6.94 -16.90 -7.30
C ALA A 124 7.71 -15.74 -6.67
N ASN A 125 7.69 -15.62 -5.33
CA ASN A 125 8.45 -14.60 -4.61
C ASN A 125 9.96 -14.78 -4.80
N ALA A 126 10.48 -16.01 -4.70
CA ALA A 126 11.90 -16.31 -4.92
C ALA A 126 12.31 -16.00 -6.36
N ALA A 127 11.54 -16.48 -7.34
CA ALA A 127 11.83 -16.25 -8.76
C ALA A 127 11.74 -14.77 -9.19
N LEU A 128 10.81 -14.00 -8.60
CA LEU A 128 10.74 -12.56 -8.80
C LEU A 128 11.95 -11.85 -8.20
N LEU A 129 12.40 -12.26 -7.01
CA LEU A 129 13.59 -11.69 -6.39
C LEU A 129 14.85 -11.95 -7.22
N ASP A 130 15.00 -13.14 -7.79
CA ASP A 130 16.11 -13.48 -8.69
C ASP A 130 16.11 -12.62 -9.97
N LYS A 131 14.93 -12.17 -10.40
CA LYS A 131 14.75 -11.23 -11.52
C LYS A 131 14.87 -9.75 -11.09
N GLY A 132 15.16 -9.45 -9.81
CA GLY A 132 15.33 -8.10 -9.27
C GLY A 132 14.04 -7.42 -8.78
N TYR A 133 12.92 -8.15 -8.67
CA TYR A 133 11.65 -7.62 -8.18
C TYR A 133 11.40 -8.04 -6.74
N ALA A 134 11.54 -7.11 -5.79
CA ALA A 134 11.24 -7.32 -4.38
C ALA A 134 9.73 -7.10 -4.11
N VAL A 135 8.97 -8.18 -4.06
CA VAL A 135 7.56 -8.17 -3.64
C VAL A 135 7.42 -8.68 -2.20
N ARG A 136 6.22 -8.69 -1.66
CA ARG A 136 6.03 -9.12 -0.26
C ARG A 136 5.18 -10.39 -0.16
N TRP A 137 5.81 -11.49 0.16
CA TRP A 137 5.16 -12.74 0.59
C TRP A 137 4.65 -12.59 2.04
N LEU A 138 3.47 -13.18 2.35
CA LEU A 138 2.73 -12.87 3.57
C LEU A 138 2.47 -14.07 4.52
N PRO A 139 3.40 -15.02 4.72
CA PRO A 139 3.16 -16.19 5.58
C PRO A 139 2.94 -15.79 7.05
N GLY A 140 3.65 -14.76 7.54
CA GLY A 140 3.48 -14.24 8.90
C GLY A 140 2.14 -13.53 9.17
N GLN A 141 1.32 -13.34 8.14
CA GLN A 141 -0.04 -12.79 8.24
C GLN A 141 -1.13 -13.84 7.96
N GLY A 142 -0.76 -15.11 7.93
CA GLY A 142 -1.68 -16.22 7.64
C GLY A 142 -2.05 -16.36 6.16
N LEU A 143 -1.38 -15.63 5.25
CA LEU A 143 -1.60 -15.66 3.81
C LEU A 143 -0.41 -16.31 3.10
N VAL A 144 -0.22 -17.61 3.32
CA VAL A 144 0.90 -18.38 2.76
C VAL A 144 0.89 -18.42 1.23
N ASN A 145 -0.28 -18.31 0.62
CA ASN A 145 -0.49 -18.29 -0.83
C ASN A 145 -0.60 -16.86 -1.40
N GLY A 146 -0.31 -15.81 -0.61
CA GLY A 146 -0.49 -14.42 -1.00
C GLY A 146 0.81 -13.67 -1.26
N LEU A 147 0.90 -12.99 -2.40
CA LEU A 147 1.92 -11.97 -2.68
C LEU A 147 1.28 -10.58 -2.75
N ARG A 148 1.89 -9.62 -2.07
CA ARG A 148 1.54 -8.20 -2.19
C ARG A 148 2.51 -7.50 -3.14
N ILE A 149 1.99 -6.97 -4.23
CA ILE A 149 2.73 -6.26 -5.26
C ILE A 149 2.38 -4.77 -5.17
N THR A 150 3.36 -3.95 -4.84
CA THR A 150 3.18 -2.48 -4.78
C THR A 150 3.14 -1.90 -6.20
N ILE A 151 2.28 -0.91 -6.42
CA ILE A 151 2.26 -0.14 -7.66
C ILE A 151 3.49 0.77 -7.67
N GLY A 152 4.39 0.51 -8.60
CA GLY A 152 5.62 1.27 -8.83
C GLY A 152 5.49 2.27 -9.97
N THR A 153 6.61 2.63 -10.57
CA THR A 153 6.66 3.35 -11.85
C THR A 153 6.04 2.50 -12.96
N GLU A 154 5.82 3.09 -14.13
CA GLU A 154 5.37 2.33 -15.31
C GLU A 154 6.30 1.16 -15.62
N GLU A 155 7.59 1.42 -15.65
CA GLU A 155 8.62 0.42 -15.97
C GLU A 155 8.61 -0.74 -14.96
N GLU A 156 8.63 -0.42 -13.67
CA GLU A 156 8.60 -1.43 -12.59
C GLU A 156 7.30 -2.24 -12.62
N THR A 157 6.16 -1.58 -12.82
CA THR A 157 4.86 -2.25 -12.85
C THR A 157 4.71 -3.18 -14.04
N ARG A 158 5.19 -2.75 -15.23
CA ARG A 158 5.23 -3.61 -16.43
C ARG A 158 6.22 -4.76 -16.27
N GLY A 159 7.39 -4.48 -15.71
CA GLY A 159 8.42 -5.47 -15.53
C GLY A 159 8.01 -6.60 -14.57
N VAL A 160 7.41 -6.29 -13.44
CA VAL A 160 6.92 -7.31 -12.49
C VAL A 160 5.79 -8.15 -13.09
N ALA A 161 4.92 -7.55 -13.90
CA ALA A 161 3.85 -8.28 -14.58
C ALA A 161 4.40 -9.26 -15.62
N THR A 162 5.36 -8.82 -16.44
CA THR A 162 6.03 -9.67 -17.42
C THR A 162 6.78 -10.81 -16.74
N ALA A 163 7.57 -10.51 -15.70
CA ALA A 163 8.33 -11.52 -14.95
C ALA A 163 7.41 -12.58 -14.33
N LEU A 164 6.28 -12.16 -13.75
CA LEU A 164 5.34 -13.10 -13.15
C LEU A 164 4.65 -13.99 -14.21
N ARG A 165 4.30 -13.43 -15.37
CA ARG A 165 3.76 -14.20 -16.49
C ARG A 165 4.75 -15.27 -16.94
N GLU A 166 6.01 -14.94 -17.19
CA GLU A 166 7.07 -15.88 -17.56
C GLU A 166 7.21 -17.02 -16.54
N ILE A 167 7.19 -16.70 -15.24
CA ILE A 167 7.29 -17.69 -14.15
C ILE A 167 6.13 -18.68 -14.21
N LEU A 168 4.90 -18.20 -14.42
CA LEU A 168 3.71 -19.02 -14.43
C LEU A 168 3.63 -19.88 -15.72
N GLU A 169 3.97 -19.31 -16.88
CA GLU A 169 3.98 -20.01 -18.16
C GLU A 169 5.05 -21.10 -18.21
N ALA A 170 6.22 -20.88 -17.61
CA ALA A 170 7.30 -21.89 -17.53
C ALA A 170 6.93 -23.12 -16.69
N ALA A 171 5.95 -23.01 -15.78
CA ALA A 171 5.48 -24.10 -14.93
C ALA A 171 4.25 -24.84 -15.52
N GLY A 172 3.73 -24.34 -16.62
CA GLY A 172 2.49 -24.74 -17.33
C GLY A 172 2.37 -26.02 -17.88
#